data_6cf9d9fd4e4a6a3f913de525a8ae2fd8
#
_entry.id   6cf9d9fd4e4a6a3f913de525a8ae2fd8
#
_cell.length_a   1.000
_cell.length_b   1.000
_cell.length_c   1.000
_cell.angle_alpha   90.00
_cell.angle_beta   90.00
_cell.angle_gamma   90.00
#
_symmetry.space_group_name_H-M   'P 1'
#
loop_
_entity.id
_entity.type
_entity.pdbx_description
1 polymer ?
#
loop_
_entity_poly.entity_id
_entity_poly.type
_entity_poly.pdbx_seq_one_letter_code
_entity_poly.pdbx_strand_id
1 'polypeptide(L)'
;LAKLERLCAAADILGCAFIRGFAFFAPEEGPLPAETLAPYFERPVRLLEQRGKTLLLEADPSVNTSNHAALARLVEAIGSPRVRAIFDPGNCLYDPLGETPYPDGYEAIRPFFAHVHIKDAVRAVPESYCVKVGTGQVGYPALLRRLAADGYAGWLSMETHYRLDSHLTEEQMRLPGGAGFSAGGAAATAESVAALKDILQKE
;
A
#
# COMPACT_ATOMS: atom_id res chain seq x y z
N LEU A 1 -10.25 14.79 11.95
CA LEU A 1 -9.77 14.25 13.23
C LEU A 1 -10.71 13.23 13.84
N ALA A 2 -12.03 13.50 13.97
CA ALA A 2 -12.99 12.57 14.60
C ALA A 2 -12.96 11.14 14.03
N LYS A 3 -12.73 10.97 12.72
CA LYS A 3 -12.54 9.63 12.12
C LYS A 3 -11.26 8.97 12.64
N LEU A 4 -10.14 9.71 12.73
CA LEU A 4 -8.88 9.18 13.24
C LEU A 4 -8.98 8.81 14.72
N GLU A 5 -9.68 9.60 15.55
CA GLU A 5 -9.95 9.27 16.97
C GLU A 5 -10.69 7.94 17.10
N ARG A 6 -11.73 7.72 16.29
CA ARG A 6 -12.46 6.44 16.28
C ARG A 6 -11.59 5.28 15.82
N LEU A 7 -10.72 5.50 14.83
CA LEU A 7 -9.76 4.48 14.38
C LEU A 7 -8.72 4.17 15.46
N CYS A 8 -8.24 5.16 16.20
CA CYS A 8 -7.36 4.93 17.37
C CYS A 8 -8.07 4.09 18.43
N ALA A 9 -9.33 4.40 18.76
CA ALA A 9 -10.10 3.63 19.73
C ALA A 9 -10.32 2.17 19.27
N ALA A 10 -10.63 1.96 17.98
CA ALA A 10 -10.74 0.62 17.40
C ALA A 10 -9.40 -0.12 17.44
N ALA A 11 -8.30 0.56 17.15
CA ALA A 11 -6.95 0.01 17.22
C ALA A 11 -6.55 -0.37 18.64
N ASP A 12 -7.02 0.37 19.67
CA ASP A 12 -6.82 0.02 21.08
C ASP A 12 -7.54 -1.30 21.43
N ILE A 13 -8.80 -1.46 21.00
CA ILE A 13 -9.59 -2.69 21.21
C ILE A 13 -8.92 -3.90 20.53
N LEU A 14 -8.38 -3.70 19.32
CA LEU A 14 -7.76 -4.76 18.53
C LEU A 14 -6.29 -5.02 18.91
N GLY A 15 -5.70 -4.24 19.80
CA GLY A 15 -4.28 -4.32 20.13
C GLY A 15 -3.36 -3.92 18.98
N CYS A 16 -3.83 -3.11 18.01
CA CYS A 16 -3.06 -2.69 16.85
C CYS A 16 -2.28 -1.41 17.12
N ALA A 17 -1.02 -1.37 16.68
CA ALA A 17 -0.19 -0.17 16.72
C ALA A 17 -0.37 0.72 15.49
N PHE A 18 -0.76 0.13 14.37
CA PHE A 18 -0.83 0.78 13.06
C PHE A 18 -2.26 1.07 12.62
N ILE A 19 -2.44 2.20 11.94
CA ILE A 19 -3.68 2.60 11.28
C ILE A 19 -3.33 2.91 9.83
N ARG A 20 -3.99 2.25 8.87
CA ARG A 20 -3.82 2.50 7.43
C ARG A 20 -4.57 3.75 7.02
N GLY A 21 -4.00 4.53 6.13
CA GLY A 21 -4.62 5.70 5.52
C GLY A 21 -4.01 6.08 4.18
N PHE A 22 -4.56 7.15 3.59
CA PHE A 22 -4.13 7.71 2.31
C PHE A 22 -3.94 9.21 2.42
N ALA A 23 -3.16 9.78 1.49
CA ALA A 23 -2.79 11.20 1.48
C ALA A 23 -3.76 12.04 0.64
N PHE A 24 -5.05 12.02 0.95
CA PHE A 24 -6.12 12.74 0.28
C PHE A 24 -6.25 12.39 -1.23
N PHE A 25 -7.45 12.45 -1.76
CA PHE A 25 -7.67 12.31 -3.21
C PHE A 25 -6.98 13.45 -3.97
N ALA A 26 -6.41 13.12 -5.11
CA ALA A 26 -5.84 14.13 -5.99
C ALA A 26 -6.96 14.99 -6.60
N PRO A 27 -6.80 16.31 -6.71
CA PRO A 27 -7.73 17.15 -7.46
C PRO A 27 -7.63 16.87 -8.97
N GLU A 28 -8.63 17.34 -9.72
CA GLU A 28 -8.69 17.14 -11.18
C GLU A 28 -7.50 17.78 -11.91
N GLU A 29 -6.97 18.87 -11.36
CA GLU A 29 -5.81 19.60 -11.90
C GLU A 29 -4.48 18.84 -11.71
N GLY A 30 -4.51 17.74 -10.96
CA GLY A 30 -3.35 16.90 -10.68
C GLY A 30 -2.93 16.90 -9.20
N PRO A 31 -1.97 16.03 -8.84
CA PRO A 31 -1.56 15.86 -7.46
C PRO A 31 -0.85 17.10 -6.89
N LEU A 32 -1.19 17.44 -5.65
CA LEU A 32 -0.56 18.52 -4.90
C LEU A 32 0.84 18.10 -4.39
N PRO A 33 1.80 19.05 -4.33
CA PRO A 33 3.15 18.77 -3.82
C PRO A 33 3.14 18.45 -2.31
N ALA A 34 4.15 17.70 -1.88
CA ALA A 34 4.30 17.25 -0.49
C ALA A 34 4.29 18.41 0.52
N GLU A 35 4.91 19.52 0.19
CA GLU A 35 5.00 20.74 1.03
C GLU A 35 3.64 21.38 1.28
N THR A 36 2.73 21.26 0.31
CA THR A 36 1.34 21.72 0.44
C THR A 36 0.53 20.79 1.34
N LEU A 37 0.80 19.50 1.30
CA LEU A 37 0.05 18.48 2.04
C LEU A 37 0.54 18.30 3.48
N ALA A 38 1.84 18.41 3.72
CA ALA A 38 2.44 18.13 5.02
C ALA A 38 1.79 18.90 6.20
N PRO A 39 1.43 20.21 6.08
CA PRO A 39 0.78 20.95 7.17
C PRO A 39 -0.55 20.34 7.64
N TYR A 40 -1.29 19.67 6.78
CA TYR A 40 -2.55 19.01 7.16
C TYR A 40 -2.36 17.82 8.11
N PHE A 41 -1.13 17.32 8.24
CA PHE A 41 -0.79 16.23 9.15
C PHE A 41 -0.39 16.68 10.56
N GLU A 42 -0.18 17.97 10.83
CA GLU A 42 0.20 18.45 12.16
C GLU A 42 -0.78 18.03 13.28
N ARG A 43 -2.09 18.19 13.05
CA ARG A 43 -3.12 17.81 14.03
C ARG A 43 -3.27 16.28 14.14
N PRO A 44 -3.31 15.51 13.04
CA PRO A 44 -3.19 14.05 13.08
C PRO A 44 -1.98 13.55 13.85
N VAL A 45 -0.79 14.10 13.61
CA VAL A 45 0.45 13.70 14.30
C VAL A 45 0.32 13.88 15.81
N ARG A 46 -0.12 15.05 16.28
CA ARG A 46 -0.34 15.28 17.73
C ARG A 46 -1.30 14.27 18.36
N LEU A 47 -2.38 13.93 17.66
CA LEU A 47 -3.32 12.91 18.13
C LEU A 47 -2.67 11.53 18.18
N LEU A 48 -1.92 11.13 17.14
CA LEU A 48 -1.22 9.85 17.08
C LEU A 48 -0.16 9.71 18.18
N GLU A 49 0.55 10.81 18.50
CA GLU A 49 1.49 10.86 19.63
C GLU A 49 0.80 10.59 20.97
N GLN A 50 -0.32 11.29 21.23
CA GLN A 50 -1.12 11.11 22.44
C GLN A 50 -1.68 9.71 22.59
N ARG A 51 -2.03 9.05 21.47
CA ARG A 51 -2.63 7.71 21.44
C ARG A 51 -1.59 6.60 21.30
N GLY A 52 -0.31 6.91 21.13
CA GLY A 52 0.74 5.91 20.91
C GLY A 52 0.58 5.10 19.61
N LYS A 53 -0.12 5.66 18.60
CA LYS A 53 -0.39 4.98 17.32
C LYS A 53 0.50 5.55 16.22
N THR A 54 0.62 4.78 15.12
CA THR A 54 1.32 5.20 13.90
C THR A 54 0.38 5.11 12.72
N LEU A 55 0.26 6.18 11.96
CA LEU A 55 -0.44 6.20 10.68
C LEU A 55 0.49 5.69 9.60
N LEU A 56 0.04 4.70 8.86
CA LEU A 56 0.72 4.18 7.68
C LEU A 56 0.00 4.68 6.43
N LEU A 57 0.66 5.53 5.67
CA LEU A 57 0.15 6.01 4.39
C LEU A 57 0.53 5.04 3.28
N GLU A 58 -0.37 4.84 2.34
CA GLU A 58 -0.17 4.00 1.18
C GLU A 58 -0.22 4.83 -0.10
N ALA A 59 0.64 4.49 -1.07
CA ALA A 59 0.58 5.06 -2.41
C ALA A 59 -0.57 4.42 -3.19
N ASP A 60 -1.36 5.24 -3.89
CA ASP A 60 -2.49 4.79 -4.70
C ASP A 60 -2.71 5.77 -5.86
N PRO A 61 -3.01 5.32 -7.10
CA PRO A 61 -3.17 6.20 -8.26
C PRO A 61 -4.23 7.30 -8.11
N SER A 62 -5.21 7.10 -7.22
CA SER A 62 -6.31 8.06 -6.99
C SER A 62 -5.98 9.17 -6.01
N VAL A 63 -4.85 9.09 -5.32
CA VAL A 63 -4.48 10.07 -4.28
C VAL A 63 -3.27 10.91 -4.71
N ASN A 64 -2.98 11.98 -3.95
CA ASN A 64 -1.85 12.86 -4.23
C ASN A 64 -0.48 12.14 -4.23
N THR A 65 -0.37 11.02 -3.54
CA THR A 65 0.82 10.16 -3.54
C THR A 65 0.60 8.96 -4.43
N SER A 66 0.52 9.21 -5.74
CA SER A 66 0.19 8.18 -6.74
C SER A 66 1.24 7.10 -6.90
N ASN A 67 2.45 7.31 -6.38
CA ASN A 67 3.56 6.37 -6.40
C ASN A 67 4.43 6.48 -5.13
N HIS A 68 5.37 5.57 -4.96
CA HIS A 68 6.20 5.50 -3.76
C HIS A 68 7.19 6.67 -3.66
N ALA A 69 7.67 7.19 -4.77
CA ALA A 69 8.53 8.38 -4.77
C ALA A 69 7.78 9.63 -4.27
N ALA A 70 6.51 9.80 -4.65
CA ALA A 70 5.68 10.89 -4.14
C ALA A 70 5.33 10.68 -2.65
N LEU A 71 5.02 9.44 -2.25
CA LEU A 71 4.75 9.10 -0.86
C LEU A 71 5.97 9.33 0.04
N ALA A 72 7.15 8.94 -0.41
CA ALA A 72 8.40 9.15 0.33
C ALA A 72 8.63 10.64 0.61
N ARG A 73 8.47 11.50 -0.40
CA ARG A 73 8.59 12.96 -0.23
C ARG A 73 7.58 13.51 0.80
N LEU A 74 6.35 13.01 0.78
CA LEU A 74 5.34 13.45 1.76
C LEU A 74 5.70 13.01 3.18
N VAL A 75 6.07 11.75 3.38
CA VAL A 75 6.44 11.24 4.71
C VAL A 75 7.67 11.98 5.25
N GLU A 76 8.65 12.27 4.39
CA GLU A 76 9.82 13.08 4.72
C GLU A 76 9.43 14.51 5.12
N ALA A 77 8.57 15.17 4.33
CA ALA A 77 8.09 16.53 4.61
C ALA A 77 7.28 16.63 5.92
N ILE A 78 6.51 15.59 6.27
CA ILE A 78 5.79 15.52 7.56
C ILE A 78 6.79 15.39 8.73
N GLY A 79 7.90 14.67 8.56
CA GLY A 79 9.00 14.59 9.50
C GLY A 79 8.66 13.97 10.87
N SER A 80 7.59 13.18 10.98
CA SER A 80 7.16 12.58 12.24
C SER A 80 7.32 11.05 12.24
N PRO A 81 7.84 10.45 13.32
CA PRO A 81 7.91 9.00 13.45
C PRO A 81 6.51 8.35 13.57
N ARG A 82 5.46 9.15 13.78
CA ARG A 82 4.07 8.69 13.85
C ARG A 82 3.38 8.61 12.48
N VAL A 83 4.06 9.01 11.41
CA VAL A 83 3.60 8.83 10.04
C VAL A 83 4.68 8.06 9.28
N ARG A 84 4.32 6.89 8.81
CA ARG A 84 5.20 5.99 8.06
C ARG A 84 4.48 5.57 6.79
N ALA A 85 5.11 4.75 5.97
CA ALA A 85 4.53 4.25 4.74
C ALA A 85 4.15 2.76 4.81
N ILE A 86 3.21 2.36 3.97
CA ILE A 86 3.06 0.99 3.49
C ILE A 86 3.78 0.91 2.14
N PHE A 87 4.58 -0.12 1.96
CA PHE A 87 5.08 -0.48 0.65
C PHE A 87 4.16 -1.53 0.02
N ASP A 88 3.38 -1.14 -0.97
CA ASP A 88 2.60 -2.03 -1.84
C ASP A 88 3.20 -2.02 -3.25
N PRO A 89 4.05 -3.00 -3.59
CA PRO A 89 4.70 -3.04 -4.89
C PRO A 89 3.72 -3.23 -6.06
N GLY A 90 2.53 -3.80 -5.81
CA GLY A 90 1.50 -3.96 -6.84
C GLY A 90 0.92 -2.62 -7.29
N ASN A 91 0.86 -1.62 -6.42
CA ASN A 91 0.37 -0.29 -6.76
C ASN A 91 1.28 0.45 -7.75
N CYS A 92 2.59 0.14 -7.80
CA CYS A 92 3.48 0.67 -8.84
C CYS A 92 2.97 0.37 -10.25
N LEU A 93 2.33 -0.77 -10.45
CA LEU A 93 1.87 -1.19 -11.79
C LEU A 93 0.62 -0.44 -12.28
N TYR A 94 0.03 0.35 -11.40
CA TYR A 94 -1.07 1.29 -11.71
C TYR A 94 -0.60 2.74 -11.79
N ASP A 95 0.67 3.01 -11.45
CA ASP A 95 1.22 4.37 -11.51
C ASP A 95 1.29 4.89 -12.94
N PRO A 96 0.64 6.04 -13.25
CA PRO A 96 0.64 6.63 -14.58
C PRO A 96 2.03 7.13 -15.02
N LEU A 97 2.95 7.36 -14.07
CA LEU A 97 4.31 7.80 -14.34
C LEU A 97 5.27 6.63 -14.60
N GLY A 98 4.81 5.39 -14.40
CA GLY A 98 5.54 4.19 -14.77
C GLY A 98 6.59 3.73 -13.75
N GLU A 99 6.47 4.09 -12.47
CA GLU A 99 7.35 3.58 -11.40
C GLU A 99 7.42 2.04 -11.46
N THR A 100 8.61 1.48 -11.36
CA THR A 100 8.76 0.01 -11.24
C THR A 100 8.70 -0.41 -9.78
N PRO A 101 8.13 -1.59 -9.46
CA PRO A 101 8.07 -2.08 -8.07
C PRO A 101 9.46 -2.20 -7.43
N TYR A 102 10.42 -2.72 -8.21
CA TYR A 102 11.82 -2.90 -7.84
C TYR A 102 12.70 -2.68 -9.09
N PRO A 103 13.77 -1.88 -9.00
CA PRO A 103 14.25 -1.25 -7.77
C PRO A 103 13.56 0.06 -7.39
N ASP A 104 12.91 0.79 -8.29
CA ASP A 104 12.57 2.21 -8.14
C ASP A 104 11.66 2.49 -6.94
N GLY A 105 10.47 1.88 -6.90
CA GLY A 105 9.50 2.06 -5.82
C GLY A 105 10.06 1.63 -4.46
N TYR A 106 10.76 0.48 -4.44
CA TYR A 106 11.40 0.00 -3.21
C TYR A 106 12.46 0.97 -2.68
N GLU A 107 13.42 1.38 -3.51
CA GLU A 107 14.51 2.25 -3.07
C GLU A 107 14.00 3.63 -2.64
N ALA A 108 12.96 4.16 -3.29
CA ALA A 108 12.35 5.42 -2.90
C ALA A 108 11.71 5.36 -1.52
N ILE A 109 10.98 4.27 -1.20
CA ILE A 109 10.20 4.17 0.03
C ILE A 109 10.93 3.48 1.18
N ARG A 110 12.03 2.79 0.90
CA ARG A 110 12.79 1.97 1.86
C ARG A 110 13.06 2.64 3.22
N PRO A 111 13.44 3.92 3.32
CA PRO A 111 13.68 4.57 4.61
C PRO A 111 12.39 4.80 5.44
N PHE A 112 11.23 4.74 4.82
CA PHE A 112 9.97 5.25 5.37
C PHE A 112 8.93 4.18 5.66
N PHE A 113 8.95 3.02 4.99
CA PHE A 113 7.91 2.03 5.22
C PHE A 113 8.09 1.26 6.53
N ALA A 114 6.96 0.82 7.10
CA ALA A 114 6.91 0.00 8.31
C ALA A 114 6.06 -1.27 8.10
N HIS A 115 5.45 -1.40 6.93
CA HIS A 115 4.58 -2.53 6.59
C HIS A 115 4.63 -2.80 5.10
N VAL A 116 4.43 -4.05 4.70
CA VAL A 116 4.44 -4.47 3.30
C VAL A 116 3.12 -5.15 2.95
N HIS A 117 2.48 -4.67 1.90
CA HIS A 117 1.38 -5.37 1.24
C HIS A 117 1.91 -6.30 0.15
N ILE A 118 1.21 -7.39 -0.06
CA ILE A 118 1.51 -8.37 -1.11
C ILE A 118 0.34 -8.39 -2.09
N LYS A 119 0.58 -7.82 -3.23
CA LYS A 119 -0.34 -7.75 -4.37
C LYS A 119 0.47 -7.82 -5.65
N ASP A 120 0.08 -8.66 -6.60
CA ASP A 120 0.74 -8.74 -7.89
C ASP A 120 -0.20 -8.30 -9.01
N ALA A 121 0.36 -7.66 -10.02
CA ALA A 121 -0.40 -7.10 -11.12
C ALA A 121 0.41 -7.12 -12.42
N VAL A 122 -0.28 -6.86 -13.51
CA VAL A 122 0.28 -6.62 -14.84
C VAL A 122 -0.09 -5.21 -15.26
N ARG A 123 0.91 -4.42 -15.62
CA ARG A 123 0.70 -3.12 -16.27
C ARG A 123 0.30 -3.37 -17.71
N ALA A 124 -0.88 -2.93 -18.09
CA ALA A 124 -1.45 -3.14 -19.41
C ALA A 124 -2.18 -1.89 -19.93
N VAL A 125 -2.46 -1.88 -21.22
CA VAL A 125 -3.27 -0.85 -21.90
C VAL A 125 -4.49 -1.57 -22.45
N PRO A 126 -5.70 -1.06 -22.25
CA PRO A 126 -6.04 0.23 -21.62
C PRO A 126 -5.94 0.27 -20.09
N GLU A 127 -5.92 -0.86 -19.39
CA GLU A 127 -6.03 -0.91 -17.93
C GLU A 127 -5.16 -2.02 -17.35
N SER A 128 -4.43 -1.69 -16.26
CA SER A 128 -3.68 -2.65 -15.44
C SER A 128 -4.63 -3.54 -14.65
N TYR A 129 -4.23 -4.78 -14.35
CA TYR A 129 -5.07 -5.73 -13.61
C TYR A 129 -4.26 -6.58 -12.64
N CYS A 130 -4.90 -7.00 -11.55
CA CYS A 130 -4.30 -7.87 -10.55
C CYS A 130 -4.29 -9.33 -11.00
N VAL A 131 -3.22 -10.02 -10.63
CA VAL A 131 -2.99 -11.44 -10.92
C VAL A 131 -2.56 -12.19 -9.66
N LYS A 132 -2.50 -13.52 -9.76
CA LYS A 132 -1.94 -14.36 -8.70
C LYS A 132 -0.50 -13.96 -8.40
N VAL A 133 -0.13 -13.91 -7.14
CA VAL A 133 1.24 -13.60 -6.70
C VAL A 133 2.27 -14.49 -7.39
N GLY A 134 3.31 -13.85 -7.91
CA GLY A 134 4.39 -14.49 -8.64
C GLY A 134 4.13 -14.71 -10.14
N THR A 135 2.95 -14.33 -10.66
CA THR A 135 2.64 -14.41 -12.09
C THR A 135 2.57 -13.03 -12.78
N GLY A 136 2.72 -11.97 -12.02
CA GLY A 136 2.71 -10.59 -12.51
C GLY A 136 4.10 -10.01 -12.70
N GLN A 137 4.17 -8.70 -12.62
CA GLN A 137 5.36 -7.90 -12.93
C GLN A 137 6.07 -7.31 -11.69
N VAL A 138 5.64 -7.64 -10.47
CA VAL A 138 6.28 -7.15 -9.23
C VAL A 138 7.70 -7.71 -9.08
N GLY A 139 7.96 -8.92 -9.55
CA GLY A 139 9.30 -9.52 -9.43
C GLY A 139 9.63 -9.98 -8.00
N TYR A 140 8.68 -10.60 -7.33
CA TYR A 140 8.77 -11.03 -5.93
C TYR A 140 10.06 -11.74 -5.52
N PRO A 141 10.66 -12.67 -6.30
CA PRO A 141 11.90 -13.29 -5.87
C PRO A 141 13.02 -12.29 -5.57
N ALA A 142 13.25 -11.33 -6.46
CA ALA A 142 14.29 -10.32 -6.25
C ALA A 142 13.93 -9.36 -5.11
N LEU A 143 12.67 -8.94 -5.03
CA LEU A 143 12.18 -8.04 -3.99
C LEU A 143 12.28 -8.67 -2.58
N LEU A 144 11.85 -9.93 -2.43
CA LEU A 144 11.87 -10.62 -1.14
C LEU A 144 13.30 -10.87 -0.65
N ARG A 145 14.23 -11.24 -1.55
CA ARG A 145 15.66 -11.31 -1.21
C ARG A 145 16.18 -9.96 -0.69
N ARG A 146 15.78 -8.87 -1.35
CA ARG A 146 16.21 -7.53 -0.95
C ARG A 146 15.63 -7.15 0.42
N LEU A 147 14.34 -7.39 0.66
CA LEU A 147 13.71 -7.18 1.96
C LEU A 147 14.43 -7.93 3.08
N ALA A 148 14.76 -9.19 2.85
CA ALA A 148 15.50 -10.02 3.79
C ALA A 148 16.93 -9.49 4.03
N ALA A 149 17.65 -9.11 2.97
CA ALA A 149 19.00 -8.54 3.06
C ALA A 149 19.03 -7.21 3.83
N ASP A 150 17.96 -6.41 3.71
CA ASP A 150 17.80 -5.14 4.46
C ASP A 150 17.26 -5.36 5.89
N GLY A 151 17.05 -6.62 6.31
CA GLY A 151 16.64 -6.97 7.66
C GLY A 151 15.15 -6.69 7.96
N TYR A 152 14.28 -6.65 6.95
CA TYR A 152 12.85 -6.49 7.19
C TYR A 152 12.29 -7.70 7.96
N ALA A 153 11.78 -7.45 9.17
CA ALA A 153 11.20 -8.47 10.06
C ALA A 153 9.71 -8.20 10.35
N GLY A 154 9.07 -7.35 9.57
CA GLY A 154 7.63 -7.02 9.69
C GLY A 154 6.73 -8.04 9.01
N TRP A 155 5.44 -7.71 8.96
CA TRP A 155 4.42 -8.54 8.33
C TRP A 155 4.37 -8.33 6.82
N LEU A 156 4.13 -9.41 6.09
CA LEU A 156 3.73 -9.43 4.69
C LEU A 156 2.23 -9.70 4.63
N SER A 157 1.44 -8.64 4.41
CA SER A 157 -0.03 -8.74 4.41
C SER A 157 -0.57 -8.91 3.00
N MET A 158 -1.24 -10.02 2.75
CA MET A 158 -1.88 -10.28 1.46
C MET A 158 -3.05 -9.31 1.22
N GLU A 159 -2.97 -8.49 0.18
CA GLU A 159 -4.06 -7.66 -0.32
C GLU A 159 -4.57 -8.20 -1.65
N THR A 160 -5.53 -9.13 -1.61
CA THR A 160 -5.96 -9.86 -2.79
C THR A 160 -7.01 -9.11 -3.59
N HIS A 161 -6.59 -8.48 -4.69
CA HIS A 161 -7.48 -7.96 -5.74
C HIS A 161 -7.59 -8.91 -6.94
N TYR A 162 -6.78 -9.96 -7.00
CA TYR A 162 -6.88 -11.03 -7.97
C TYR A 162 -8.18 -11.82 -7.82
N ARG A 163 -8.73 -12.30 -8.93
CA ARG A 163 -9.87 -13.20 -9.01
C ARG A 163 -9.56 -14.32 -10.01
N LEU A 164 -10.08 -15.53 -9.73
CA LEU A 164 -9.81 -16.73 -10.54
C LEU A 164 -10.37 -16.61 -11.97
N ASP A 165 -11.62 -16.17 -12.09
CA ASP A 165 -12.39 -16.23 -13.32
C ASP A 165 -12.81 -14.84 -13.85
N SER A 166 -12.31 -13.74 -13.23
CA SER A 166 -12.69 -12.39 -13.58
C SER A 166 -11.62 -11.39 -13.14
N HIS A 167 -11.83 -10.11 -13.47
CA HIS A 167 -11.09 -8.99 -12.90
C HIS A 167 -12.04 -8.10 -12.12
N LEU A 168 -11.55 -7.42 -11.09
CA LEU A 168 -12.28 -6.35 -10.44
C LEU A 168 -12.38 -5.17 -11.41
N THR A 169 -13.57 -4.57 -11.50
CA THR A 169 -13.78 -3.36 -12.30
C THR A 169 -13.14 -2.15 -11.62
N GLU A 170 -12.87 -1.08 -12.38
CA GLU A 170 -12.39 0.18 -11.82
C GLU A 170 -13.30 0.71 -10.69
N GLU A 171 -14.63 0.62 -10.87
CA GLU A 171 -15.60 1.01 -9.84
C GLU A 171 -15.43 0.19 -8.54
N GLN A 172 -15.25 -1.12 -8.66
CA GLN A 172 -15.00 -2.00 -7.50
C GLN A 172 -13.65 -1.70 -6.83
N MET A 173 -12.63 -1.31 -7.59
CA MET A 173 -11.33 -0.92 -7.04
C MET A 173 -11.41 0.41 -6.29
N ARG A 174 -12.17 1.39 -6.81
CA ARG A 174 -12.35 2.70 -6.16
C ARG A 174 -13.22 2.65 -4.91
N LEU A 175 -14.21 1.76 -4.87
CA LEU A 175 -15.15 1.58 -3.75
C LEU A 175 -15.17 0.11 -3.31
N PRO A 176 -14.07 -0.40 -2.72
CA PRO A 176 -13.96 -1.79 -2.33
C PRO A 176 -14.97 -2.14 -1.23
N GLY A 177 -15.85 -3.08 -1.52
CA GLY A 177 -16.84 -3.54 -0.55
C GLY A 177 -18.01 -4.31 -1.18
N GLY A 178 -18.81 -4.93 -0.32
CA GLY A 178 -20.00 -5.68 -0.72
C GLY A 178 -19.72 -7.06 -1.34
N ALA A 179 -20.80 -7.74 -1.73
CA ALA A 179 -20.75 -9.12 -2.24
C ALA A 179 -19.99 -9.23 -3.56
N GLY A 180 -20.16 -8.27 -4.47
CA GLY A 180 -19.50 -8.28 -5.78
C GLY A 180 -17.98 -8.15 -5.66
N PHE A 181 -17.49 -7.27 -4.77
CA PHE A 181 -16.08 -7.15 -4.49
C PHE A 181 -15.49 -8.40 -3.81
N SER A 182 -16.26 -9.03 -2.91
CA SER A 182 -15.77 -10.18 -2.12
C SER A 182 -15.87 -11.51 -2.85
N ALA A 183 -16.65 -11.60 -3.95
CA ALA A 183 -16.86 -12.83 -4.69
C ALA A 183 -15.53 -13.44 -5.18
N GLY A 184 -15.33 -14.73 -4.90
CA GLY A 184 -14.10 -15.45 -5.28
C GLY A 184 -12.83 -15.04 -4.50
N GLY A 185 -12.89 -14.02 -3.65
CA GLY A 185 -11.72 -13.47 -2.97
C GLY A 185 -11.03 -14.46 -2.04
N ALA A 186 -11.76 -15.30 -1.34
CA ALA A 186 -11.17 -16.29 -0.42
C ALA A 186 -10.32 -17.33 -1.17
N ALA A 187 -10.80 -17.87 -2.27
CA ALA A 187 -10.06 -18.83 -3.09
C ALA A 187 -8.81 -18.18 -3.72
N ALA A 188 -8.96 -17.00 -4.30
CA ALA A 188 -7.86 -16.24 -4.88
C ALA A 188 -6.78 -15.87 -3.83
N THR A 189 -7.19 -15.54 -2.60
CA THR A 189 -6.26 -15.31 -1.48
C THR A 189 -5.51 -16.58 -1.12
N ALA A 190 -6.19 -17.71 -1.01
CA ALA A 190 -5.55 -19.00 -0.70
C ALA A 190 -4.49 -19.37 -1.73
N GLU A 191 -4.78 -19.21 -3.01
CA GLU A 191 -3.81 -19.46 -4.09
C GLU A 191 -2.62 -18.51 -4.04
N SER A 192 -2.85 -17.22 -3.81
CA SER A 192 -1.77 -16.22 -3.72
C SER A 192 -0.89 -16.44 -2.49
N VAL A 193 -1.47 -16.84 -1.35
CA VAL A 193 -0.71 -17.20 -0.14
C VAL A 193 0.13 -18.44 -0.36
N ALA A 194 -0.41 -19.46 -1.03
CA ALA A 194 0.36 -20.66 -1.38
C ALA A 194 1.55 -20.30 -2.29
N ALA A 195 1.30 -19.52 -3.34
CA ALA A 195 2.35 -19.07 -4.26
C ALA A 195 3.44 -18.24 -3.56
N LEU A 196 3.06 -17.33 -2.64
CA LEU A 196 4.02 -16.57 -1.84
C LEU A 196 4.90 -17.48 -0.97
N LYS A 197 4.29 -18.47 -0.31
CA LYS A 197 5.04 -19.44 0.51
C LYS A 197 6.01 -20.25 -0.33
N ASP A 198 5.62 -20.66 -1.52
CA ASP A 198 6.49 -21.40 -2.45
C ASP A 198 7.69 -20.54 -2.92
N ILE A 199 7.48 -19.24 -3.11
CA ILE A 199 8.57 -18.31 -3.44
C ILE A 199 9.52 -18.19 -2.24
N LEU A 200 9.00 -17.94 -1.03
CA LEU A 200 9.80 -17.78 0.19
C LEU A 200 10.62 -19.04 0.56
N GLN A 201 10.18 -20.22 0.17
CA GLN A 201 10.92 -21.47 0.42
C GLN A 201 12.09 -21.70 -0.56
N LYS A 202 12.09 -21.00 -1.69
CA LYS A 202 13.12 -21.12 -2.73
C LYS A 202 14.22 -20.08 -2.61
N GLU A 203 14.00 -19.07 -1.79
CA GLU A 203 14.93 -17.96 -1.53
C GLU A 203 15.78 -18.18 -0.28
#